data_22bc8caf2c95f1f87246c3dee81c4a15
#
_entry.id   22bc8caf2c95f1f87246c3dee81c4a15
#
_cell.length_a   1.000
_cell.length_b   1.000
_cell.length_c   1.000
_cell.angle_alpha   90.00
_cell.angle_beta   90.00
_cell.angle_gamma   90.00
#
_symmetry.space_group_name_H-M   'P 1'
#
loop_
_entity.id
_entity.type
_entity.pdbx_description
1 polymer ?
#
loop_
_entity_poly.entity_id
_entity_poly.type
_entity_poly.pdbx_seq_one_letter_code
_entity_poly.pdbx_strand_id
1 'polypeptide(L)'
;MPACVTALRQVHELDGYPAVWPQDAAAWLTPPKLIEACVAEVDGLVVGQVGIGDSRIPTAVQDRLPSTALVSAIRLYVAPASRRNGVGYQLLGAAVTMAEARGMKAVLDVEIGGTAAIALFERAGWTRAHTGPGSWITPDGRRARLHHYLSP
;
A
#
# COMPACT_ATOMS: atom_id res chain seq x y z
N MET A 1 1.89 -11.06 -14.74
CA MET A 1 2.13 -11.51 -13.33
C MET A 1 3.61 -11.81 -13.04
N PRO A 2 4.38 -12.53 -13.86
CA PRO A 2 5.81 -12.76 -13.59
C PRO A 2 6.61 -11.47 -13.42
N ALA A 3 6.33 -10.45 -14.23
CA ALA A 3 6.99 -9.15 -14.13
C ALA A 3 6.69 -8.44 -12.80
N CYS A 4 5.47 -8.55 -12.29
CA CYS A 4 5.10 -8.01 -10.98
C CYS A 4 5.86 -8.72 -9.85
N VAL A 5 5.99 -10.03 -9.93
CA VAL A 5 6.74 -10.82 -8.95
C VAL A 5 8.22 -10.46 -8.97
N THR A 6 8.79 -10.27 -10.15
CA THR A 6 10.20 -9.83 -10.30
C THR A 6 10.43 -8.47 -9.65
N ALA A 7 9.55 -7.50 -9.91
CA ALA A 7 9.65 -6.17 -9.30
C ALA A 7 9.49 -6.24 -7.77
N LEU A 8 8.54 -7.03 -7.29
CA LEU A 8 8.34 -7.22 -5.85
C LEU A 8 9.56 -7.86 -5.18
N ARG A 9 10.22 -8.83 -5.84
CA ARG A 9 11.44 -9.46 -5.30
C ARG A 9 12.54 -8.44 -5.08
N GLN A 10 12.73 -7.54 -6.02
CA GLN A 10 13.72 -6.46 -5.87
C GLN A 10 13.44 -5.59 -4.64
N VAL A 11 12.16 -5.28 -4.41
CA VAL A 11 11.75 -4.52 -3.22
C VAL A 11 12.00 -5.33 -1.94
N HIS A 12 11.69 -6.63 -1.95
CA HIS A 12 11.94 -7.48 -0.79
C HIS A 12 13.42 -7.56 -0.43
N GLU A 13 14.28 -7.72 -1.42
CA GLU A 13 15.72 -7.84 -1.22
C GLU A 13 16.35 -6.55 -0.67
N LEU A 14 15.84 -5.38 -1.08
CA LEU A 14 16.38 -4.10 -0.64
C LEU A 14 15.75 -3.61 0.67
N ASP A 15 14.43 -3.70 0.78
CA ASP A 15 13.67 -3.03 1.87
C ASP A 15 13.05 -4.01 2.86
N GLY A 16 13.06 -5.30 2.57
CA GLY A 16 12.37 -6.29 3.39
C GLY A 16 10.84 -6.21 3.29
N TYR A 17 10.30 -5.76 2.17
CA TYR A 17 8.85 -5.76 1.92
C TYR A 17 8.48 -6.71 0.78
N PRO A 18 7.58 -7.65 0.98
CA PRO A 18 6.93 -8.00 2.28
C PRO A 18 7.95 -8.54 3.28
N ALA A 19 7.65 -8.45 4.56
CA ALA A 19 8.59 -8.85 5.63
C ALA A 19 9.04 -10.30 5.51
N VAL A 20 8.14 -11.17 5.07
CA VAL A 20 8.42 -12.57 4.75
C VAL A 20 8.07 -12.80 3.29
N TRP A 21 9.02 -13.37 2.52
CA TRP A 21 8.72 -13.69 1.13
C TRP A 21 7.62 -14.76 1.06
N PRO A 22 6.52 -14.48 0.33
CA PRO A 22 5.40 -15.41 0.27
C PRO A 22 5.76 -16.68 -0.49
N GLN A 23 5.20 -17.80 -0.06
CA GLN A 23 5.38 -19.11 -0.74
C GLN A 23 4.87 -19.05 -2.19
N ASP A 24 3.75 -18.36 -2.40
CA ASP A 24 3.20 -18.07 -3.74
C ASP A 24 3.07 -16.56 -3.89
N ALA A 25 4.07 -15.94 -4.52
CA ALA A 25 4.11 -14.49 -4.70
C ALA A 25 3.00 -13.97 -5.62
N ALA A 26 2.61 -14.73 -6.63
CA ALA A 26 1.51 -14.35 -7.50
C ALA A 26 0.18 -14.31 -6.74
N ALA A 27 -0.09 -15.32 -5.94
CA ALA A 27 -1.28 -15.35 -5.09
C ALA A 27 -1.26 -14.25 -4.03
N TRP A 28 -0.09 -13.93 -3.49
CA TRP A 28 0.06 -12.82 -2.53
C TRP A 28 -0.28 -11.48 -3.17
N LEU A 29 0.10 -11.27 -4.43
CA LEU A 29 -0.21 -10.05 -5.18
C LEU A 29 -1.70 -9.93 -5.55
N THR A 30 -2.40 -11.06 -5.65
CA THR A 30 -3.81 -11.13 -6.02
C THR A 30 -4.63 -11.84 -4.94
N PRO A 31 -4.68 -11.29 -3.71
CA PRO A 31 -5.42 -11.94 -2.62
C PRO A 31 -6.92 -11.99 -2.95
N PRO A 32 -7.68 -12.94 -2.34
CA PRO A 32 -9.11 -13.10 -2.61
C PRO A 32 -9.94 -11.83 -2.40
N LYS A 33 -9.47 -10.93 -1.55
CA LYS A 33 -10.15 -9.66 -1.25
C LYS A 33 -9.78 -8.52 -2.19
N LEU A 34 -8.90 -8.76 -3.16
CA LEU A 34 -8.54 -7.76 -4.16
C LEU A 34 -9.75 -7.44 -5.05
N ILE A 35 -10.07 -6.15 -5.15
CA ILE A 35 -11.17 -5.66 -5.99
C ILE A 35 -10.63 -5.25 -7.36
N GLU A 36 -9.54 -4.49 -7.36
CA GLU A 36 -8.91 -3.99 -8.58
C GLU A 36 -7.44 -3.68 -8.28
N ALA A 37 -6.60 -3.78 -9.28
CA ALA A 37 -5.20 -3.39 -9.18
C ALA A 37 -4.73 -2.74 -10.48
N CYS A 38 -3.72 -1.91 -10.37
CA CYS A 38 -3.02 -1.38 -11.52
C CYS A 38 -1.51 -1.51 -11.34
N VAL A 39 -0.80 -1.56 -12.47
CA VAL A 39 0.65 -1.60 -12.51
C VAL A 39 1.19 -0.33 -13.15
N ALA A 40 2.37 0.06 -12.73
CA ALA A 40 3.15 1.11 -13.41
C ALA A 40 4.17 0.45 -14.32
N GLU A 41 4.27 0.93 -15.55
CA GLU A 41 5.26 0.48 -16.52
C GLU A 41 6.13 1.66 -16.98
N VAL A 42 7.40 1.40 -17.13
CA VAL A 42 8.37 2.33 -17.71
C VAL A 42 9.15 1.56 -18.77
N ASP A 43 9.14 2.05 -20.01
CA ASP A 43 9.81 1.42 -21.14
C ASP A 43 9.44 -0.07 -21.31
N GLY A 44 8.16 -0.40 -21.10
CA GLY A 44 7.65 -1.77 -21.22
C GLY A 44 7.94 -2.68 -20.04
N LEU A 45 8.58 -2.18 -18.97
CA LEU A 45 8.87 -2.95 -17.76
C LEU A 45 7.91 -2.56 -16.65
N VAL A 46 7.37 -3.56 -15.95
CA VAL A 46 6.59 -3.34 -14.72
C VAL A 46 7.53 -2.88 -13.62
N VAL A 47 7.27 -1.71 -13.06
CA VAL A 47 8.10 -1.10 -12.02
C VAL A 47 7.36 -0.86 -10.70
N GLY A 48 6.08 -1.16 -10.64
CA GLY A 48 5.31 -1.01 -9.42
C GLY A 48 3.87 -1.45 -9.59
N GLN A 49 3.18 -1.51 -8.47
CA GLN A 49 1.78 -1.92 -8.41
C GLN A 49 1.09 -1.25 -7.23
N VAL A 50 -0.22 -1.11 -7.33
CA VAL A 50 -1.12 -0.85 -6.22
C VAL A 50 -2.44 -1.56 -6.48
N GLY A 51 -3.07 -2.04 -5.43
CA GLY A 51 -4.42 -2.57 -5.48
C GLY A 51 -5.33 -1.86 -4.50
N ILE A 52 -6.63 -2.02 -4.69
CA ILE A 52 -7.62 -1.75 -3.66
C ILE A 52 -8.34 -3.05 -3.33
N GLY A 53 -8.68 -3.22 -2.08
CA GLY A 53 -9.30 -4.45 -1.62
C GLY A 53 -10.03 -4.29 -0.30
N ASP A 54 -10.84 -5.28 0.01
CA ASP A 54 -11.46 -5.39 1.31
C ASP A 54 -10.41 -5.92 2.30
N SER A 55 -10.03 -5.08 3.22
CA SER A 55 -9.07 -5.40 4.27
C SER A 55 -9.59 -4.84 5.60
N ARG A 56 -8.97 -5.29 6.70
CA ARG A 56 -9.40 -4.88 8.02
C ARG A 56 -9.04 -3.42 8.27
N ILE A 57 -10.05 -2.56 8.26
CA ILE A 57 -9.90 -1.15 8.58
C ILE A 57 -10.27 -0.95 10.05
N PRO A 58 -9.40 -0.33 10.87
CA PRO A 58 -9.72 -0.06 12.27
C PRO A 58 -11.00 0.77 12.42
N THR A 59 -11.81 0.44 13.40
CA THR A 59 -13.03 1.19 13.73
C THR A 59 -12.74 2.67 13.94
N ALA A 60 -11.63 3.00 14.58
CA ALA A 60 -11.21 4.40 14.79
C ALA A 60 -11.04 5.18 13.48
N VAL A 61 -10.68 4.52 12.39
CA VAL A 61 -10.59 5.17 11.07
C VAL A 61 -11.99 5.36 10.49
N GLN A 62 -12.84 4.32 10.53
CA GLN A 62 -14.21 4.40 10.03
C GLN A 62 -15.02 5.46 10.78
N ASP A 63 -14.80 5.62 12.08
CA ASP A 63 -15.48 6.60 12.91
C ASP A 63 -15.17 8.05 12.53
N ARG A 64 -14.03 8.27 11.85
CA ARG A 64 -13.68 9.60 11.30
C ARG A 64 -14.59 10.00 10.14
N LEU A 65 -15.11 9.02 9.41
CA LEU A 65 -15.95 9.20 8.24
C LEU A 65 -17.13 8.20 8.29
N PRO A 66 -18.05 8.34 9.24
CA PRO A 66 -19.07 7.31 9.49
C PRO A 66 -20.04 7.09 8.33
N SER A 67 -20.20 8.08 7.47
CA SER A 67 -21.09 8.01 6.31
C SER A 67 -20.38 7.73 4.99
N THR A 68 -19.08 7.46 5.03
CA THR A 68 -18.26 7.21 3.83
C THR A 68 -17.82 5.75 3.81
N ALA A 69 -18.06 5.06 2.70
CA ALA A 69 -17.52 3.72 2.48
C ALA A 69 -16.00 3.80 2.29
N LEU A 70 -15.28 2.90 2.93
CA LEU A 70 -13.83 2.83 2.88
C LEU A 70 -13.37 1.54 2.23
N VAL A 71 -12.23 1.61 1.53
CA VAL A 71 -11.54 0.48 0.92
C VAL A 71 -10.05 0.60 1.24
N SER A 72 -9.35 -0.53 1.38
CA SER A 72 -7.92 -0.48 1.64
C SER A 72 -7.13 -0.37 0.34
N ALA A 73 -6.15 0.52 0.30
CA ALA A 73 -5.08 0.48 -0.69
C ALA A 73 -4.06 -0.56 -0.20
N ILE A 74 -3.77 -1.54 -1.03
CA ILE A 74 -2.97 -2.71 -0.67
C ILE A 74 -1.91 -2.99 -1.73
N ARG A 75 -0.87 -3.69 -1.33
CA ARG A 75 0.19 -4.15 -2.23
C ARG A 75 0.85 -3.02 -3.03
N LEU A 76 1.01 -1.86 -2.39
CA LEU A 76 1.75 -0.74 -3.00
C LEU A 76 3.25 -1.01 -2.91
N TYR A 77 3.92 -1.02 -4.05
CA TYR A 77 5.38 -1.05 -4.11
C TYR A 77 5.88 -0.44 -5.41
N VAL A 78 7.12 0.03 -5.37
CA VAL A 78 7.85 0.56 -6.51
C VAL A 78 9.23 -0.07 -6.53
N ALA A 79 9.63 -0.62 -7.68
CA ALA A 79 10.96 -1.20 -7.87
C ALA A 79 12.05 -0.15 -7.53
N PRO A 80 13.12 -0.55 -6.82
CA PRO A 80 14.12 0.41 -6.34
C PRO A 80 14.71 1.31 -7.42
N ALA A 81 15.00 0.75 -8.60
CA ALA A 81 15.57 1.51 -9.72
C ALA A 81 14.64 2.57 -10.30
N SER A 82 13.34 2.49 -10.01
CA SER A 82 12.32 3.40 -10.54
C SER A 82 11.82 4.40 -9.51
N ARG A 83 12.43 4.43 -8.34
CA ARG A 83 12.09 5.39 -7.28
C ARG A 83 12.57 6.79 -7.63
N ARG A 84 11.95 7.80 -6.99
CA ARG A 84 12.22 9.23 -7.17
C ARG A 84 11.84 9.76 -8.56
N ASN A 85 11.08 8.98 -9.34
CA ASN A 85 10.56 9.38 -10.65
C ASN A 85 9.04 9.61 -10.63
N GLY A 86 8.44 9.74 -9.45
CA GLY A 86 7.01 10.00 -9.30
C GLY A 86 6.11 8.78 -9.46
N VAL A 87 6.65 7.56 -9.61
CA VAL A 87 5.87 6.33 -9.80
C VAL A 87 4.98 6.06 -8.59
N GLY A 88 5.51 6.16 -7.38
CA GLY A 88 4.74 5.97 -6.15
C GLY A 88 3.61 6.98 -6.01
N TYR A 89 3.87 8.23 -6.34
CA TYR A 89 2.87 9.29 -6.36
C TYR A 89 1.73 8.98 -7.35
N GLN A 90 2.07 8.52 -8.55
CA GLN A 90 1.10 8.15 -9.57
C GLN A 90 0.28 6.93 -9.14
N LEU A 91 0.89 5.93 -8.52
CA LEU A 91 0.19 4.75 -8.02
C LEU A 91 -0.79 5.12 -6.89
N LEU A 92 -0.40 6.03 -5.99
CA LEU A 92 -1.33 6.54 -4.98
C LEU A 92 -2.52 7.25 -5.62
N GLY A 93 -2.28 8.04 -6.66
CA GLY A 93 -3.36 8.67 -7.44
C GLY A 93 -4.29 7.66 -8.10
N ALA A 94 -3.74 6.56 -8.62
CA ALA A 94 -4.53 5.47 -9.18
C ALA A 94 -5.40 4.79 -8.11
N ALA A 95 -4.88 4.57 -6.91
CA ALA A 95 -5.67 4.03 -5.80
C ALA A 95 -6.86 4.94 -5.44
N VAL A 96 -6.63 6.25 -5.41
CA VAL A 96 -7.71 7.24 -5.21
C VAL A 96 -8.75 7.13 -6.30
N THR A 97 -8.33 7.12 -7.56
CA THR A 97 -9.24 7.02 -8.70
C THR A 97 -10.09 5.74 -8.67
N MET A 98 -9.46 4.60 -8.38
CA MET A 98 -10.17 3.32 -8.27
C MET A 98 -11.20 3.32 -7.13
N ALA A 99 -10.87 3.94 -6.00
CA ALA A 99 -11.78 4.05 -4.85
C ALA A 99 -12.95 5.00 -5.16
N GLU A 100 -12.66 6.17 -5.69
CA GLU A 100 -13.67 7.19 -6.04
C GLU A 100 -14.66 6.69 -7.08
N ALA A 101 -14.20 5.90 -8.06
CA ALA A 101 -15.08 5.28 -9.06
C ALA A 101 -16.14 4.37 -8.42
N ARG A 102 -15.94 3.96 -7.17
CA ARG A 102 -16.86 3.13 -6.39
C ARG A 102 -17.56 3.88 -5.27
N GLY A 103 -17.41 5.20 -5.23
CA GLY A 103 -17.97 6.04 -4.18
C GLY A 103 -17.29 5.84 -2.82
N MET A 104 -16.01 5.43 -2.82
CA MET A 104 -15.25 5.13 -1.61
C MET A 104 -14.05 6.05 -1.45
N LYS A 105 -13.56 6.14 -0.22
CA LYS A 105 -12.21 6.65 0.07
C LYS A 105 -11.27 5.49 0.38
N ALA A 106 -10.02 5.67 0.01
CA ALA A 106 -8.99 4.68 0.28
C ALA A 106 -8.29 4.93 1.62
N VAL A 107 -7.96 3.84 2.28
CA VAL A 107 -7.16 3.81 3.51
C VAL A 107 -5.92 2.99 3.23
N LEU A 108 -4.77 3.46 3.66
CA LEU A 108 -3.56 2.64 3.65
C LEU A 108 -2.88 2.71 5.01
N ASP A 109 -2.12 1.67 5.31
CA ASP A 109 -1.33 1.62 6.51
C ASP A 109 0.17 1.57 6.20
N VAL A 110 0.96 2.02 7.16
CA VAL A 110 2.41 1.98 7.10
C VAL A 110 2.95 1.84 8.51
N GLU A 111 3.98 1.02 8.68
CA GLU A 111 4.70 0.93 9.95
C GLU A 111 5.35 2.29 10.26
N ILE A 112 5.33 2.70 11.52
CA ILE A 112 5.76 4.04 11.94
C ILE A 112 7.22 4.37 11.59
N GLY A 113 8.05 3.36 11.39
CA GLY A 113 9.44 3.51 10.93
C GLY A 113 9.60 3.73 9.42
N GLY A 114 8.55 3.59 8.66
CA GLY A 114 8.56 3.75 7.19
C GLY A 114 8.59 5.21 6.76
N THR A 115 9.62 5.95 7.12
CA THR A 115 9.70 7.41 6.97
C THR A 115 9.59 7.87 5.52
N ALA A 116 10.19 7.15 4.56
CA ALA A 116 10.10 7.49 3.14
C ALA A 116 8.68 7.33 2.59
N ALA A 117 7.99 6.26 2.97
CA ALA A 117 6.60 6.04 2.59
C ALA A 117 5.67 7.08 3.22
N ILE A 118 5.86 7.39 4.49
CA ILE A 118 5.10 8.42 5.20
C ILE A 118 5.23 9.78 4.50
N ALA A 119 6.45 10.17 4.15
CA ALA A 119 6.70 11.42 3.43
C ALA A 119 6.00 11.45 2.07
N LEU A 120 5.99 10.33 1.35
CA LEU A 120 5.28 10.20 0.08
C LEU A 120 3.77 10.38 0.26
N PHE A 121 3.17 9.71 1.25
CA PHE A 121 1.73 9.77 1.50
C PHE A 121 1.30 11.18 1.86
N GLU A 122 2.02 11.84 2.75
CA GLU A 122 1.72 13.21 3.16
C GLU A 122 1.88 14.20 2.01
N ARG A 123 2.92 14.04 1.19
CA ARG A 123 3.13 14.86 0.01
C ARG A 123 2.03 14.65 -1.05
N ALA A 124 1.45 13.46 -1.12
CA ALA A 124 0.34 13.13 -2.00
C ALA A 124 -1.03 13.59 -1.46
N GLY A 125 -1.06 14.25 -0.31
CA GLY A 125 -2.29 14.80 0.27
C GLY A 125 -3.07 13.83 1.15
N TRP A 126 -2.52 12.66 1.45
CA TRP A 126 -3.12 11.72 2.39
C TRP A 126 -2.94 12.23 3.81
N THR A 127 -3.95 12.03 4.66
CA THR A 127 -3.95 12.50 6.04
C THR A 127 -3.97 11.36 7.02
N ARG A 128 -3.14 11.46 8.05
CA ARG A 128 -3.10 10.45 9.11
C ARG A 128 -4.36 10.53 9.96
N ALA A 129 -5.08 9.40 10.01
CA ALA A 129 -6.33 9.28 10.73
C ALA A 129 -6.22 8.51 12.04
N HIS A 130 -5.23 7.62 12.17
CA HIS A 130 -5.10 6.74 13.33
C HIS A 130 -3.69 6.17 13.41
N THR A 131 -3.28 5.86 14.62
CA THR A 131 -2.06 5.08 14.91
C THR A 131 -2.42 4.01 15.92
N GLY A 132 -2.08 2.77 15.61
CA GLY A 132 -2.40 1.64 16.49
C GLY A 132 -1.46 0.45 16.29
N PRO A 133 -1.67 -0.62 17.05
CA PRO A 133 -0.82 -1.80 16.97
C PRO A 133 -1.02 -2.55 15.65
N GLY A 134 0.07 -3.06 15.09
CA GLY A 134 0.06 -4.02 14.01
C GLY A 134 -0.06 -5.46 14.52
N SER A 135 -0.13 -6.42 13.59
CA SER A 135 -0.29 -7.84 13.92
C SER A 135 1.04 -8.61 13.98
N TRP A 136 2.16 -7.94 13.86
CA TRP A 136 3.48 -8.61 13.84
C TRP A 136 4.47 -7.96 14.80
N ILE A 137 5.57 -8.65 15.02
CA ILE A 137 6.70 -8.17 15.82
C ILE A 137 7.78 -7.65 14.87
N THR A 138 8.32 -6.48 15.16
CA THR A 138 9.40 -5.88 14.39
C THR A 138 10.71 -6.62 14.62
N PRO A 139 11.73 -6.45 13.74
CA PRO A 139 13.03 -7.11 13.91
C PRO A 139 13.72 -6.80 15.25
N ASP A 140 13.45 -5.65 15.87
CA ASP A 140 13.99 -5.27 17.18
C ASP A 140 13.14 -5.79 18.36
N GLY A 141 12.19 -6.68 18.12
CA GLY A 141 11.41 -7.37 19.15
C GLY A 141 10.20 -6.62 19.68
N ARG A 142 9.88 -5.46 19.11
CA ARG A 142 8.69 -4.68 19.51
C ARG A 142 7.48 -5.08 18.67
N ARG A 143 6.29 -4.88 19.24
CA ARG A 143 5.08 -4.97 18.44
C ARG A 143 5.04 -3.84 17.42
N ALA A 144 4.76 -4.16 16.17
CA ALA A 144 4.64 -3.16 15.11
C ALA A 144 3.54 -2.15 15.45
N ARG A 145 3.74 -0.91 15.07
CA ARG A 145 2.74 0.14 15.15
C ARG A 145 2.50 0.70 13.76
N LEU A 146 1.23 0.94 13.45
CA LEU A 146 0.81 1.38 12.12
C LEU A 146 0.17 2.75 12.20
N HIS A 147 0.58 3.64 11.30
CA HIS A 147 -0.21 4.79 10.93
C HIS A 147 -1.21 4.38 9.84
N HIS A 148 -2.44 4.84 9.97
CA HIS A 148 -3.47 4.70 8.95
C HIS A 148 -3.74 6.05 8.32
N TYR A 149 -3.66 6.10 7.00
CA TYR A 149 -3.86 7.31 6.21
C TYR A 149 -5.13 7.21 5.39
N LEU A 150 -5.87 8.31 5.33
CA LEU A 150 -7.03 8.47 4.46
C LEU A 150 -6.62 9.22 3.20
N SER A 151 -7.18 8.79 2.06
CA SER A 151 -6.99 9.47 0.77
C SER A 151 -7.58 10.88 0.80
N PRO A 152 -7.05 11.78 -0.05
CA PRO A 152 -7.60 13.12 -0.22
C PRO A 152 -9.06 13.14 -0.65
#